data_dfce7ba106a0033cd4cc66e336176c60
#
_entry.id   dfce7ba106a0033cd4cc66e336176c60
#
_cell.length_a   1.000
_cell.length_b   1.000
_cell.length_c   1.000
_cell.angle_alpha   90.00
_cell.angle_beta   90.00
_cell.angle_gamma   90.00
#
_symmetry.space_group_name_H-M   'P 1'
#
loop_
_entity.id
_entity.type
_entity.pdbx_description
1 polymer ?
#
loop_
_entity_poly.entity_id
_entity_poly.type
_entity_poly.pdbx_seq_one_letter_code
_entity_poly.pdbx_strand_id
1 'polypeptide(L)'
;MKADKAFFRNASHGQMTLGDIFSDVFKKHTATDSARVFMAGTPLTTPAEKDMLAQWQKPFLFARFLMFGGIFLLLCYVFATMHPGGVFLLMLGLSCIVSMALLLLVWEMNIPRNISLGTLLIVVCLGGVLSLIATLVLEQYSPFVGSIWAPATEEPAKLLIAYLIVRKKNYKFILNGILIGVAVGAGFSMFENILYSFRSLMQGGLMGGLISAVIRALTDIAGHGLYAGLYTGALVMVKGSEPLSPKHLVNPQFLMYFAMSFGLHMLNNSGLLGGVMAVAVIMTILAVGCFFPMLRKGVNQVVNYVIGLNNYRLTYALDGESAGSGHRHHHARGETPHHIQATVLTGPMRGQIHRLNVLHTIAFGRTPDKCKLCLDGYKSVSRIHCTLKAVNGVLHIEDYSTYGTYVGDKRLPKRKPTKLPSGSVIYLGGKDCGVKIVLE
;
A
#
# COMPACT_ATOMS: atom_id res chain seq x y z
N MET A 1 -4.39 18.38 15.49
CA MET A 1 -4.92 17.04 15.80
C MET A 1 -3.76 16.18 16.29
N LYS A 2 -3.89 15.48 17.43
CA LYS A 2 -2.82 14.58 17.88
C LYS A 2 -2.90 13.31 17.02
N ALA A 3 -1.77 12.91 16.41
CA ALA A 3 -1.68 11.63 15.71
C ALA A 3 -2.09 10.49 16.64
N ASP A 4 -2.83 9.49 16.13
CA ASP A 4 -3.19 8.31 16.91
C ASP A 4 -1.96 7.42 17.13
N LYS A 5 -1.23 7.74 18.19
CA LYS A 5 0.04 7.06 18.51
C LYS A 5 -0.13 5.56 18.73
N ALA A 6 -1.27 5.12 19.28
CA ALA A 6 -1.54 3.71 19.52
C ALA A 6 -1.73 2.95 18.21
N PHE A 7 -2.57 3.48 17.30
CA PHE A 7 -2.77 2.91 15.97
C PHE A 7 -1.44 2.78 15.21
N PHE A 8 -0.65 3.85 15.14
CA PHE A 8 0.59 3.83 14.38
C PHE A 8 1.67 2.94 15.00
N ARG A 9 1.71 2.82 16.33
CA ARG A 9 2.59 1.87 17.02
C ARG A 9 2.22 0.42 16.64
N ASN A 10 0.95 0.04 16.71
CA ASN A 10 0.49 -1.28 16.30
C ASN A 10 0.78 -1.54 14.81
N ALA A 11 0.53 -0.54 13.98
CA ALA A 11 0.80 -0.64 12.54
C ALA A 11 2.29 -0.81 12.22
N SER A 12 3.20 -0.09 12.90
CA SER A 12 4.66 -0.20 12.69
C SER A 12 5.20 -1.58 13.04
N HIS A 13 4.57 -2.27 13.99
CA HIS A 13 4.92 -3.65 14.38
C HIS A 13 4.16 -4.73 13.61
N GLY A 14 3.32 -4.34 12.62
CA GLY A 14 2.50 -5.28 11.86
C GLY A 14 1.36 -5.92 12.67
N GLN A 15 0.97 -5.33 13.80
CA GLN A 15 -0.05 -5.82 14.72
C GLN A 15 -1.41 -5.12 14.56
N MET A 16 -1.59 -4.30 13.52
CA MET A 16 -2.86 -3.62 13.24
C MET A 16 -3.99 -4.64 13.05
N THR A 17 -5.13 -4.37 13.69
CA THR A 17 -6.36 -5.18 13.63
C THR A 17 -7.47 -4.45 12.85
N LEU A 18 -8.53 -5.17 12.47
CA LEU A 18 -9.74 -4.55 11.91
C LEU A 18 -10.40 -3.61 12.93
N GLY A 19 -10.41 -3.97 14.21
CA GLY A 19 -10.94 -3.11 15.28
C GLY A 19 -10.23 -1.77 15.39
N ASP A 20 -8.90 -1.74 15.15
CA ASP A 20 -8.13 -0.49 15.12
C ASP A 20 -8.61 0.45 13.99
N ILE A 21 -8.98 -0.11 12.84
CA ILE A 21 -9.48 0.66 11.68
C ILE A 21 -10.84 1.27 12.00
N PHE A 22 -11.78 0.47 12.53
CA PHE A 22 -13.18 0.89 12.70
C PHE A 22 -13.48 1.58 14.04
N SER A 23 -12.47 1.78 14.90
CA SER A 23 -12.66 2.31 16.27
C SER A 23 -13.26 3.71 16.32
N ASP A 24 -13.19 4.49 15.25
CA ASP A 24 -13.68 5.87 15.18
C ASP A 24 -15.04 6.02 14.46
N VAL A 25 -15.60 4.93 13.90
CA VAL A 25 -16.84 4.94 13.12
C VAL A 25 -18.02 5.56 13.89
N PHE A 26 -18.14 5.21 15.17
CA PHE A 26 -19.24 5.69 16.02
C PHE A 26 -18.90 6.95 16.84
N LYS A 27 -17.68 7.50 16.69
CA LYS A 27 -17.32 8.75 17.36
C LYS A 27 -18.04 9.95 16.72
N LYS A 28 -18.24 11.00 17.50
CA LYS A 28 -18.77 12.25 17.00
C LYS A 28 -17.70 12.97 16.17
N HIS A 29 -17.98 13.20 14.89
CA HIS A 29 -17.13 13.94 13.98
C HIS A 29 -17.77 15.29 13.62
N THR A 30 -16.95 16.33 13.49
CA THR A 30 -17.40 17.67 13.13
C THR A 30 -17.55 17.83 11.62
N ALA A 31 -18.23 18.89 11.18
CA ALA A 31 -18.26 19.27 9.76
C ALA A 31 -16.85 19.55 9.21
N THR A 32 -15.97 20.14 10.04
CA THR A 32 -14.56 20.37 9.67
C THR A 32 -13.80 19.07 9.45
N ASP A 33 -14.05 18.01 10.24
CA ASP A 33 -13.41 16.70 10.04
C ASP A 33 -13.84 16.11 8.69
N SER A 34 -15.14 16.16 8.37
CA SER A 34 -15.65 15.70 7.09
C SER A 34 -15.07 16.50 5.91
N ALA A 35 -15.03 17.84 6.00
CA ALA A 35 -14.45 18.68 4.96
C ALA A 35 -12.97 18.37 4.70
N ARG A 36 -12.18 18.11 5.75
CA ARG A 36 -10.77 17.70 5.61
C ARG A 36 -10.61 16.40 4.84
N VAL A 37 -11.50 15.43 5.06
CA VAL A 37 -11.48 14.17 4.30
C VAL A 37 -11.82 14.45 2.84
N PHE A 38 -12.92 15.13 2.56
CA PHE A 38 -13.35 15.42 1.19
C PHE A 38 -12.32 16.21 0.37
N MET A 39 -11.60 17.13 1.00
CA MET A 39 -10.58 17.94 0.34
C MET A 39 -9.22 17.26 0.24
N ALA A 40 -9.07 16.03 0.72
CA ALA A 40 -7.80 15.31 0.67
C ALA A 40 -7.32 15.04 -0.76
N GLY A 41 -6.01 15.06 -0.97
CA GLY A 41 -5.37 14.60 -2.21
C GLY A 41 -5.35 15.60 -3.36
N THR A 42 -5.72 16.86 -3.12
CA THR A 42 -5.46 17.95 -4.08
C THR A 42 -3.99 18.43 -3.93
N PRO A 43 -3.43 19.15 -4.91
CA PRO A 43 -2.09 19.72 -4.79
C PRO A 43 -1.89 20.60 -3.54
N LEU A 44 -2.96 21.26 -3.06
CA LEU A 44 -2.93 22.14 -1.90
C LEU A 44 -3.11 21.40 -0.56
N THR A 45 -3.70 20.21 -0.58
CA THR A 45 -4.08 19.48 0.64
C THR A 45 -3.34 18.16 0.81
N THR A 46 -2.55 17.75 -0.17
CA THR A 46 -1.64 16.59 -0.02
C THR A 46 -0.58 16.92 1.02
N PRO A 47 -0.49 16.15 2.12
CA PRO A 47 0.48 16.43 3.17
C PRO A 47 1.92 16.23 2.67
N ALA A 48 2.85 16.98 3.23
CA ALA A 48 4.25 16.65 3.07
C ALA A 48 4.50 15.24 3.66
N GLU A 49 5.43 14.48 3.06
CA GLU A 49 5.66 13.07 3.43
C GLU A 49 5.92 12.87 4.93
N LYS A 50 6.61 13.80 5.58
CA LYS A 50 6.87 13.80 7.04
C LYS A 50 5.61 13.95 7.90
N ASP A 51 4.56 14.58 7.36
CA ASP A 51 3.36 14.99 8.09
C ASP A 51 2.16 14.07 7.80
N MET A 52 2.33 13.04 6.95
CA MET A 52 1.26 12.12 6.53
C MET A 52 0.52 11.53 7.74
N LEU A 53 1.25 11.05 8.75
CA LEU A 53 0.65 10.43 9.95
C LEU A 53 -0.09 11.45 10.82
N ALA A 54 0.41 12.68 10.90
CA ALA A 54 -0.21 13.73 11.71
C ALA A 54 -1.52 14.26 11.11
N GLN A 55 -1.67 14.18 9.79
CA GLN A 55 -2.84 14.67 9.06
C GLN A 55 -3.86 13.60 8.73
N TRP A 56 -3.51 12.31 8.93
CA TRP A 56 -4.43 11.22 8.67
C TRP A 56 -5.44 11.04 9.82
N GLN A 57 -6.66 10.67 9.45
CA GLN A 57 -7.76 10.34 10.36
C GLN A 57 -8.24 8.92 10.07
N LYS A 58 -8.67 8.21 11.10
CA LYS A 58 -9.31 6.91 10.93
C LYS A 58 -10.59 7.01 10.12
N PRO A 59 -10.96 5.95 9.38
CA PRO A 59 -12.14 5.92 8.55
C PRO A 59 -13.43 6.10 9.35
N PHE A 60 -14.33 6.93 8.84
CA PHE A 60 -15.68 7.13 9.37
C PHE A 60 -16.69 7.56 8.29
N LEU A 61 -16.22 8.14 7.18
CA LEU A 61 -17.07 8.70 6.14
C LEU A 61 -17.80 7.60 5.37
N PHE A 62 -17.12 6.48 5.08
CA PHE A 62 -17.72 5.31 4.41
C PHE A 62 -18.95 4.79 5.16
N ALA A 63 -18.93 4.78 6.51
CA ALA A 63 -20.04 4.33 7.32
C ALA A 63 -21.24 5.30 7.26
N ARG A 64 -20.96 6.61 7.23
CA ARG A 64 -21.99 7.64 6.99
C ARG A 64 -22.59 7.52 5.60
N PHE A 65 -21.74 7.26 4.60
CA PHE A 65 -22.22 7.00 3.24
C PHE A 65 -23.16 5.79 3.20
N LEU A 66 -22.81 4.68 3.87
CA LEU A 66 -23.72 3.52 3.99
C LEU A 66 -25.02 3.86 4.70
N MET A 67 -24.96 4.61 5.78
CA MET A 67 -26.16 5.02 6.53
C MET A 67 -27.10 5.89 5.67
N PHE A 68 -26.59 6.95 5.05
CA PHE A 68 -27.39 7.82 4.19
C PHE A 68 -27.83 7.11 2.91
N GLY A 69 -26.97 6.25 2.34
CA GLY A 69 -27.32 5.38 1.22
C GLY A 69 -28.44 4.40 1.58
N GLY A 70 -28.42 3.81 2.76
CA GLY A 70 -29.52 2.96 3.25
C GLY A 70 -30.82 3.72 3.40
N ILE A 71 -30.80 4.96 3.93
CA ILE A 71 -31.97 5.84 3.98
C ILE A 71 -32.47 6.15 2.56
N PHE A 72 -31.58 6.48 1.65
CA PHE A 72 -31.93 6.73 0.23
C PHE A 72 -32.60 5.48 -0.40
N LEU A 73 -32.03 4.29 -0.20
CA LEU A 73 -32.63 3.04 -0.70
C LEU A 73 -34.03 2.79 -0.11
N LEU A 74 -34.23 3.07 1.19
CA LEU A 74 -35.53 2.97 1.83
C LEU A 74 -36.53 3.94 1.20
N LEU A 75 -36.15 5.19 0.93
CA LEU A 75 -37.00 6.16 0.25
C LEU A 75 -37.31 5.72 -1.19
N CYS A 76 -36.34 5.17 -1.91
CA CYS A 76 -36.55 4.60 -3.24
C CYS A 76 -37.51 3.41 -3.19
N TYR A 77 -37.42 2.56 -2.17
CA TYR A 77 -38.37 1.45 -1.96
C TYR A 77 -39.80 1.95 -1.73
N VAL A 78 -39.99 2.93 -0.84
CA VAL A 78 -41.31 3.56 -0.62
C VAL A 78 -41.82 4.18 -1.93
N PHE A 79 -40.98 4.89 -2.68
CA PHE A 79 -41.36 5.45 -3.97
C PHE A 79 -41.71 4.36 -5.01
N ALA A 80 -41.05 3.21 -4.96
CA ALA A 80 -41.30 2.07 -5.84
C ALA A 80 -42.70 1.44 -5.62
N THR A 81 -43.28 1.57 -4.42
CA THR A 81 -44.68 1.14 -4.16
C THR A 81 -45.71 2.05 -4.81
N MET A 82 -45.31 3.28 -5.14
CA MET A 82 -46.18 4.31 -5.73
C MET A 82 -45.98 4.52 -7.21
N HIS A 83 -44.74 4.30 -7.70
CA HIS A 83 -44.36 4.58 -9.07
C HIS A 83 -43.25 3.65 -9.58
N PRO A 84 -43.37 3.05 -10.78
CA PRO A 84 -42.37 2.14 -11.34
C PRO A 84 -40.95 2.74 -11.41
N GLY A 85 -40.82 4.05 -11.59
CA GLY A 85 -39.54 4.74 -11.56
C GLY A 85 -38.75 4.57 -10.27
N GLY A 86 -39.43 4.32 -9.13
CA GLY A 86 -38.78 4.00 -7.87
C GLY A 86 -37.96 2.69 -7.90
N VAL A 87 -38.42 1.70 -8.67
CA VAL A 87 -37.69 0.44 -8.84
C VAL A 87 -36.36 0.69 -9.58
N PHE A 88 -36.36 1.54 -10.63
CA PHE A 88 -35.11 1.89 -11.32
C PHE A 88 -34.11 2.58 -10.40
N LEU A 89 -34.56 3.54 -9.60
CA LEU A 89 -33.68 4.22 -8.63
C LEU A 89 -33.15 3.24 -7.58
N LEU A 90 -34.00 2.32 -7.11
CA LEU A 90 -33.61 1.31 -6.15
C LEU A 90 -32.57 0.36 -6.74
N MET A 91 -32.75 -0.11 -7.97
CA MET A 91 -31.77 -0.96 -8.69
C MET A 91 -30.44 -0.23 -8.88
N LEU A 92 -30.44 1.03 -9.32
CA LEU A 92 -29.21 1.83 -9.49
C LEU A 92 -28.50 2.04 -8.15
N GLY A 93 -29.24 2.37 -7.10
CA GLY A 93 -28.68 2.56 -5.77
C GLY A 93 -28.05 1.28 -5.22
N LEU A 94 -28.73 0.14 -5.33
CA LEU A 94 -28.21 -1.17 -4.92
C LEU A 94 -26.97 -1.57 -5.71
N SER A 95 -26.92 -1.26 -6.99
CA SER A 95 -25.75 -1.57 -7.84
C SER A 95 -24.51 -0.77 -7.48
N CYS A 96 -24.63 0.37 -6.80
CA CYS A 96 -23.52 1.28 -6.56
C CYS A 96 -23.07 1.37 -5.09
N ILE A 97 -24.00 1.17 -4.12
CA ILE A 97 -23.77 1.55 -2.72
C ILE A 97 -22.61 0.80 -2.06
N VAL A 98 -22.50 -0.49 -2.33
CA VAL A 98 -21.49 -1.36 -1.68
C VAL A 98 -20.11 -1.05 -2.24
N SER A 99 -19.98 -1.02 -3.57
CA SER A 99 -18.71 -0.69 -4.26
C SER A 99 -18.20 0.71 -3.87
N MET A 100 -19.10 1.71 -3.78
CA MET A 100 -18.73 3.07 -3.38
C MET A 100 -18.33 3.14 -1.91
N ALA A 101 -19.01 2.42 -1.02
CA ALA A 101 -18.66 2.37 0.41
C ALA A 101 -17.26 1.76 0.61
N LEU A 102 -16.97 0.66 -0.09
CA LEU A 102 -15.65 0.03 -0.08
C LEU A 102 -14.56 0.99 -0.59
N LEU A 103 -14.84 1.68 -1.69
CA LEU A 103 -13.92 2.69 -2.25
C LEU A 103 -13.64 3.81 -1.25
N LEU A 104 -14.69 4.34 -0.61
CA LEU A 104 -14.55 5.38 0.42
C LEU A 104 -13.74 4.90 1.62
N LEU A 105 -13.98 3.67 2.10
CA LEU A 105 -13.19 3.06 3.17
C LEU A 105 -11.69 3.02 2.81
N VAL A 106 -11.36 2.51 1.62
CA VAL A 106 -9.98 2.39 1.17
C VAL A 106 -9.36 3.75 0.90
N TRP A 107 -10.14 4.73 0.43
CA TRP A 107 -9.67 6.11 0.27
C TRP A 107 -9.34 6.77 1.61
N GLU A 108 -10.18 6.58 2.64
CA GLU A 108 -9.90 7.04 4.00
C GLU A 108 -8.66 6.34 4.60
N MET A 109 -8.42 5.07 4.23
CA MET A 109 -7.22 4.32 4.62
C MET A 109 -5.97 4.74 3.85
N ASN A 110 -6.07 5.53 2.79
CA ASN A 110 -4.92 6.02 2.03
C ASN A 110 -4.16 7.10 2.82
N ILE A 111 -3.33 6.69 3.77
CA ILE A 111 -2.54 7.56 4.65
C ILE A 111 -1.75 8.63 3.87
N PRO A 112 -1.14 8.36 2.69
CA PRO A 112 -0.47 9.38 1.89
C PRO A 112 -1.37 10.55 1.49
N ARG A 113 -2.69 10.38 1.45
CA ARG A 113 -3.69 11.41 1.10
C ARG A 113 -3.33 12.21 -0.16
N ASN A 114 -2.77 11.52 -1.15
CA ASN A 114 -2.23 12.10 -2.38
C ASN A 114 -3.09 11.80 -3.63
N ILE A 115 -4.29 11.27 -3.43
CA ILE A 115 -5.27 10.98 -4.49
C ILE A 115 -6.59 11.64 -4.09
N SER A 116 -7.04 12.60 -4.90
CA SER A 116 -8.28 13.35 -4.64
C SER A 116 -9.52 12.53 -4.99
N LEU A 117 -10.64 12.86 -4.34
CA LEU A 117 -11.95 12.27 -4.66
C LEU A 117 -12.31 12.46 -6.13
N GLY A 118 -12.05 13.65 -6.70
CA GLY A 118 -12.28 13.89 -8.13
C GLY A 118 -11.48 12.95 -9.03
N THR A 119 -10.20 12.68 -8.69
CA THR A 119 -9.39 11.67 -9.40
C THR A 119 -10.03 10.30 -9.31
N LEU A 120 -10.50 9.90 -8.12
CA LEU A 120 -11.15 8.60 -7.92
C LEU A 120 -12.45 8.47 -8.73
N LEU A 121 -13.29 9.49 -8.75
CA LEU A 121 -14.52 9.50 -9.56
C LEU A 121 -14.20 9.32 -11.04
N ILE A 122 -13.17 9.99 -11.55
CA ILE A 122 -12.70 9.81 -12.93
C ILE A 122 -12.23 8.35 -13.15
N VAL A 123 -11.48 7.78 -12.22
CA VAL A 123 -11.00 6.38 -12.31
C VAL A 123 -12.18 5.40 -12.26
N VAL A 124 -13.16 5.62 -11.40
CA VAL A 124 -14.38 4.79 -11.32
C VAL A 124 -15.16 4.85 -12.64
N CYS A 125 -15.46 6.05 -13.12
CA CYS A 125 -16.28 6.19 -14.33
C CYS A 125 -15.53 5.72 -15.59
N LEU A 126 -14.37 6.30 -15.88
CA LEU A 126 -13.62 5.96 -17.08
C LEU A 126 -12.93 4.61 -16.97
N GLY A 127 -12.32 4.31 -15.82
CA GLY A 127 -11.66 3.03 -15.59
C GLY A 127 -12.63 1.86 -15.62
N GLY A 128 -13.80 2.00 -15.02
CA GLY A 128 -14.88 1.01 -15.08
C GLY A 128 -15.35 0.75 -16.50
N VAL A 129 -15.71 1.80 -17.25
CA VAL A 129 -16.17 1.69 -18.64
C VAL A 129 -15.08 1.11 -19.55
N LEU A 130 -13.84 1.63 -19.45
CA LEU A 130 -12.74 1.15 -20.29
C LEU A 130 -12.38 -0.31 -19.99
N SER A 131 -12.46 -0.75 -18.73
CA SER A 131 -12.22 -2.15 -18.39
C SER A 131 -13.33 -3.06 -18.89
N LEU A 132 -14.59 -2.63 -18.87
CA LEU A 132 -15.70 -3.39 -19.52
C LEU A 132 -15.51 -3.50 -21.03
N ILE A 133 -15.17 -2.42 -21.71
CA ILE A 133 -14.89 -2.44 -23.15
C ILE A 133 -13.73 -3.41 -23.45
N ALA A 134 -12.65 -3.34 -22.66
CA ALA A 134 -11.51 -4.25 -22.81
C ALA A 134 -11.91 -5.70 -22.57
N THR A 135 -12.77 -5.98 -21.59
CA THR A 135 -13.34 -7.33 -21.35
C THR A 135 -14.10 -7.83 -22.57
N LEU A 136 -15.04 -7.03 -23.09
CA LEU A 136 -15.82 -7.42 -24.29
C LEU A 136 -14.94 -7.71 -25.50
N VAL A 137 -13.85 -6.94 -25.68
CA VAL A 137 -12.88 -7.22 -26.75
C VAL A 137 -12.14 -8.55 -26.50
N LEU A 138 -11.68 -8.79 -25.26
CA LEU A 138 -10.97 -10.03 -24.92
C LEU A 138 -11.87 -11.26 -25.01
N GLU A 139 -13.14 -11.15 -24.66
CA GLU A 139 -14.13 -12.24 -24.77
C GLU A 139 -14.29 -12.75 -26.21
N GLN A 140 -14.22 -11.86 -27.21
CA GLN A 140 -14.31 -12.25 -28.61
C GLN A 140 -13.21 -13.23 -29.08
N TYR A 141 -12.05 -13.16 -28.40
CA TYR A 141 -10.88 -14.00 -28.71
C TYR A 141 -10.62 -15.07 -27.64
N SER A 142 -11.45 -15.15 -26.61
CA SER A 142 -11.26 -16.11 -25.52
C SER A 142 -11.74 -17.49 -25.93
N PRO A 143 -10.92 -18.54 -25.77
CA PRO A 143 -11.39 -19.93 -25.97
C PRO A 143 -12.22 -20.41 -24.77
N PHE A 144 -12.27 -19.65 -23.69
CA PHE A 144 -12.97 -20.01 -22.46
C PHE A 144 -14.41 -19.50 -22.49
N VAL A 145 -15.37 -20.39 -22.24
CA VAL A 145 -16.80 -20.09 -22.28
C VAL A 145 -17.44 -20.36 -20.90
N GLY A 146 -18.40 -19.53 -20.54
CA GLY A 146 -19.17 -19.68 -19.31
C GLY A 146 -18.68 -18.80 -18.15
N SER A 147 -19.56 -18.54 -17.20
CA SER A 147 -19.35 -17.57 -16.11
C SER A 147 -18.12 -17.86 -15.23
N ILE A 148 -17.79 -19.14 -15.02
CA ILE A 148 -16.62 -19.55 -14.25
C ILE A 148 -15.30 -19.03 -14.85
N TRP A 149 -15.26 -18.85 -16.17
CA TRP A 149 -14.08 -18.39 -16.91
C TRP A 149 -14.05 -16.87 -17.16
N ALA A 150 -15.10 -16.13 -16.77
CA ALA A 150 -15.14 -14.67 -16.89
C ALA A 150 -13.87 -13.98 -16.33
N PRO A 151 -13.27 -14.43 -15.21
CA PRO A 151 -12.00 -13.86 -14.71
C PRO A 151 -10.86 -13.88 -15.72
N ALA A 152 -10.86 -14.79 -16.71
CA ALA A 152 -9.78 -14.88 -17.71
C ALA A 152 -9.75 -13.68 -18.67
N THR A 153 -10.84 -12.97 -18.82
CA THR A 153 -10.95 -11.75 -19.63
C THR A 153 -11.05 -10.50 -18.76
N GLU A 154 -11.80 -10.59 -17.67
CA GLU A 154 -12.09 -9.43 -16.82
C GLU A 154 -10.89 -8.98 -15.97
N GLU A 155 -10.16 -9.92 -15.32
CA GLU A 155 -9.04 -9.51 -14.47
C GLU A 155 -7.87 -8.92 -15.27
N PRO A 156 -7.47 -9.48 -16.44
CA PRO A 156 -6.51 -8.81 -17.32
C PRO A 156 -6.97 -7.44 -17.82
N ALA A 157 -8.27 -7.28 -18.16
CA ALA A 157 -8.82 -5.99 -18.59
C ALA A 157 -8.72 -4.92 -17.50
N LYS A 158 -9.15 -5.25 -16.27
CA LYS A 158 -9.03 -4.35 -15.10
C LYS A 158 -7.58 -4.05 -14.77
N LEU A 159 -6.70 -5.06 -14.81
CA LEU A 159 -5.26 -4.89 -14.59
C LEU A 159 -4.63 -3.95 -15.61
N LEU A 160 -4.99 -4.05 -16.89
CA LEU A 160 -4.48 -3.17 -17.94
C LEU A 160 -4.77 -1.69 -17.61
N ILE A 161 -6.00 -1.38 -17.23
CA ILE A 161 -6.39 -0.01 -16.88
C ILE A 161 -5.67 0.47 -15.61
N ALA A 162 -5.64 -0.35 -14.56
CA ALA A 162 -4.92 -0.04 -13.33
C ALA A 162 -3.41 0.17 -13.58
N TYR A 163 -2.80 -0.67 -14.42
CA TYR A 163 -1.39 -0.56 -14.83
C TYR A 163 -1.10 0.79 -15.50
N LEU A 164 -1.93 1.22 -16.46
CA LEU A 164 -1.75 2.48 -17.17
C LEU A 164 -1.83 3.68 -16.22
N ILE A 165 -2.75 3.66 -15.26
CA ILE A 165 -2.91 4.74 -14.27
C ILE A 165 -1.70 4.77 -13.31
N VAL A 166 -1.30 3.62 -12.76
CA VAL A 166 -0.17 3.52 -11.83
C VAL A 166 1.14 3.90 -12.52
N ARG A 167 1.32 3.51 -13.79
CA ARG A 167 2.48 3.88 -14.61
C ARG A 167 2.59 5.40 -14.80
N LYS A 168 1.48 6.06 -15.17
CA LYS A 168 1.43 7.50 -15.44
C LYS A 168 1.72 8.35 -14.19
N LYS A 169 1.24 7.94 -13.02
CA LYS A 169 1.33 8.70 -11.77
C LYS A 169 2.52 8.32 -10.89
N ASN A 170 3.23 7.26 -11.23
CA ASN A 170 4.40 6.76 -10.48
C ASN A 170 4.16 6.66 -8.95
N TYR A 171 3.03 6.12 -8.54
CA TYR A 171 2.72 5.90 -7.14
C TYR A 171 3.70 4.91 -6.49
N LYS A 172 4.27 5.25 -5.32
CA LYS A 172 5.28 4.44 -4.62
C LYS A 172 4.76 3.66 -3.41
N PHE A 173 3.60 4.04 -2.88
CA PHE A 173 3.03 3.39 -1.70
C PHE A 173 2.02 2.31 -2.09
N ILE A 174 2.08 1.16 -1.42
CA ILE A 174 1.15 0.03 -1.62
C ILE A 174 -0.30 0.51 -1.51
N LEU A 175 -0.60 1.40 -0.54
CA LEU A 175 -1.94 1.96 -0.35
C LEU A 175 -2.46 2.71 -1.58
N ASN A 176 -1.59 3.37 -2.35
CA ASN A 176 -1.99 3.99 -3.61
C ASN A 176 -2.40 2.93 -4.67
N GLY A 177 -1.64 1.83 -4.75
CA GLY A 177 -1.96 0.71 -5.63
C GLY A 177 -3.30 0.07 -5.26
N ILE A 178 -3.51 -0.22 -3.97
CA ILE A 178 -4.77 -0.74 -3.45
C ILE A 178 -5.93 0.19 -3.84
N LEU A 179 -5.80 1.49 -3.58
CA LEU A 179 -6.85 2.47 -3.85
C LEU A 179 -7.20 2.57 -5.34
N ILE A 180 -6.21 2.62 -6.22
CA ILE A 180 -6.44 2.67 -7.68
C ILE A 180 -7.09 1.35 -8.16
N GLY A 181 -6.61 0.20 -7.67
CA GLY A 181 -7.21 -1.10 -8.00
C GLY A 181 -8.67 -1.18 -7.55
N VAL A 182 -8.95 -0.79 -6.31
CA VAL A 182 -10.33 -0.74 -5.79
C VAL A 182 -11.20 0.21 -6.61
N ALA A 183 -10.68 1.37 -7.03
CA ALA A 183 -11.46 2.32 -7.84
C ALA A 183 -11.82 1.76 -9.23
N VAL A 184 -10.86 1.09 -9.91
CA VAL A 184 -11.12 0.42 -11.21
C VAL A 184 -12.10 -0.73 -11.02
N GLY A 185 -11.89 -1.59 -10.01
CA GLY A 185 -12.77 -2.72 -9.72
C GLY A 185 -14.17 -2.30 -9.28
N ALA A 186 -14.29 -1.25 -8.45
CA ALA A 186 -15.59 -0.70 -8.05
C ALA A 186 -16.36 -0.13 -9.25
N GLY A 187 -15.66 0.59 -10.13
CA GLY A 187 -16.27 1.09 -11.37
C GLY A 187 -16.76 -0.04 -12.27
N PHE A 188 -15.92 -1.07 -12.48
CA PHE A 188 -16.31 -2.26 -13.22
C PHE A 188 -17.56 -2.91 -12.60
N SER A 189 -17.52 -3.17 -11.29
CA SER A 189 -18.63 -3.80 -10.55
C SER A 189 -19.94 -3.03 -10.67
N MET A 190 -19.91 -1.70 -10.49
CA MET A 190 -21.10 -0.87 -10.58
C MET A 190 -21.75 -0.96 -11.97
N PHE A 191 -20.97 -0.81 -13.04
CA PHE A 191 -21.49 -0.90 -14.41
C PHE A 191 -21.98 -2.30 -14.73
N GLU A 192 -21.26 -3.33 -14.33
CA GLU A 192 -21.66 -4.71 -14.52
C GLU A 192 -22.96 -5.04 -13.76
N ASN A 193 -23.07 -4.62 -12.50
CA ASN A 193 -24.27 -4.81 -11.69
C ASN A 193 -25.51 -4.14 -12.31
N ILE A 194 -25.33 -2.93 -12.85
CA ILE A 194 -26.40 -2.23 -13.59
C ILE A 194 -26.79 -3.03 -14.83
N LEU A 195 -25.84 -3.51 -15.63
CA LEU A 195 -26.11 -4.28 -16.86
C LEU A 195 -26.86 -5.59 -16.55
N TYR A 196 -26.43 -6.34 -15.53
CA TYR A 196 -27.11 -7.58 -15.12
C TYR A 196 -28.51 -7.31 -14.58
N SER A 197 -28.69 -6.27 -13.77
CA SER A 197 -30.01 -5.89 -13.26
C SER A 197 -30.95 -5.47 -14.39
N PHE A 198 -30.44 -4.74 -15.39
CA PHE A 198 -31.18 -4.36 -16.59
C PHE A 198 -31.55 -5.57 -17.45
N ARG A 199 -30.60 -6.50 -17.66
CA ARG A 199 -30.87 -7.76 -18.37
C ARG A 199 -31.97 -8.57 -17.68
N SER A 200 -31.90 -8.70 -16.35
CA SER A 200 -32.89 -9.41 -15.56
C SER A 200 -34.25 -8.71 -15.56
N LEU A 201 -34.27 -7.36 -15.64
CA LEU A 201 -35.46 -6.56 -15.82
C LEU A 201 -36.15 -6.87 -17.18
N MET A 202 -35.38 -6.97 -18.25
CA MET A 202 -35.91 -7.27 -19.59
C MET A 202 -36.45 -8.72 -19.68
N GLN A 203 -35.93 -9.64 -18.93
CA GLN A 203 -36.33 -11.05 -18.93
C GLN A 203 -37.44 -11.39 -17.92
N GLY A 204 -37.38 -10.80 -16.72
CA GLY A 204 -38.25 -11.14 -15.58
C GLY A 204 -39.06 -9.95 -15.04
N GLY A 205 -39.16 -8.85 -15.79
CA GLY A 205 -39.86 -7.63 -15.37
C GLY A 205 -39.20 -6.93 -14.18
N LEU A 206 -39.92 -5.99 -13.59
CA LEU A 206 -39.40 -5.16 -12.45
C LEU A 206 -38.89 -6.00 -11.30
N MET A 207 -39.56 -7.10 -10.98
CA MET A 207 -39.16 -8.00 -9.89
C MET A 207 -37.85 -8.72 -10.22
N GLY A 208 -37.67 -9.21 -11.45
CA GLY A 208 -36.43 -9.83 -11.90
C GLY A 208 -35.22 -8.90 -11.79
N GLY A 209 -35.38 -7.64 -12.21
CA GLY A 209 -34.36 -6.61 -12.08
C GLY A 209 -33.99 -6.31 -10.63
N LEU A 210 -35.00 -6.17 -9.76
CA LEU A 210 -34.79 -5.89 -8.33
C LEU A 210 -34.07 -7.05 -7.62
N ILE A 211 -34.53 -8.28 -7.84
CA ILE A 211 -33.88 -9.48 -7.25
C ILE A 211 -32.41 -9.56 -7.67
N SER A 212 -32.13 -9.35 -8.95
CA SER A 212 -30.75 -9.32 -9.47
C SER A 212 -29.93 -8.24 -8.75
N ALA A 213 -30.44 -7.02 -8.62
CA ALA A 213 -29.74 -5.92 -7.96
C ALA A 213 -29.44 -6.23 -6.48
N VAL A 214 -30.38 -6.84 -5.75
CA VAL A 214 -30.18 -7.24 -4.33
C VAL A 214 -29.12 -8.33 -4.23
N ILE A 215 -29.20 -9.38 -5.06
CA ILE A 215 -28.21 -10.47 -5.07
C ILE A 215 -26.81 -9.92 -5.31
N ARG A 216 -26.67 -9.08 -6.34
CA ARG A 216 -25.37 -8.51 -6.69
C ARG A 216 -24.85 -7.57 -5.61
N ALA A 217 -25.69 -6.75 -4.96
CA ALA A 217 -25.29 -5.91 -3.84
C ALA A 217 -24.75 -6.74 -2.66
N LEU A 218 -25.39 -7.87 -2.33
CA LEU A 218 -24.97 -8.75 -1.23
C LEU A 218 -23.63 -9.45 -1.54
N THR A 219 -23.36 -9.82 -2.78
CA THR A 219 -22.14 -10.53 -3.18
C THR A 219 -20.99 -9.57 -3.52
N ASP A 220 -21.26 -8.27 -3.76
CA ASP A 220 -20.27 -7.28 -4.20
C ASP A 220 -19.24 -6.88 -3.13
N ILE A 221 -19.51 -7.15 -1.83
CA ILE A 221 -18.55 -6.92 -0.75
C ILE A 221 -17.23 -7.65 -1.03
N ALA A 222 -17.32 -8.90 -1.52
CA ALA A 222 -16.20 -9.72 -1.93
C ALA A 222 -15.96 -9.66 -3.46
N GLY A 223 -16.31 -8.56 -4.08
CA GLY A 223 -16.31 -8.41 -5.53
C GLY A 223 -15.03 -7.85 -6.12
N HIS A 224 -15.18 -7.33 -7.32
CA HIS A 224 -14.10 -6.84 -8.19
C HIS A 224 -13.23 -5.77 -7.54
N GLY A 225 -13.77 -4.95 -6.62
CA GLY A 225 -13.02 -3.94 -5.88
C GLY A 225 -11.88 -4.57 -5.06
N LEU A 226 -12.17 -5.61 -4.27
CA LEU A 226 -11.14 -6.28 -3.45
C LEU A 226 -10.14 -7.03 -4.34
N TYR A 227 -10.59 -7.71 -5.40
CA TYR A 227 -9.70 -8.45 -6.31
C TYR A 227 -8.71 -7.50 -7.00
N ALA A 228 -9.22 -6.43 -7.61
CA ALA A 228 -8.39 -5.46 -8.31
C ALA A 228 -7.48 -4.68 -7.34
N GLY A 229 -7.96 -4.38 -6.14
CA GLY A 229 -7.16 -3.77 -5.08
C GLY A 229 -5.98 -4.64 -4.63
N LEU A 230 -6.21 -5.96 -4.50
CA LEU A 230 -5.20 -6.90 -4.05
C LEU A 230 -4.02 -7.00 -5.02
N TYR A 231 -4.27 -7.27 -6.31
CA TYR A 231 -3.16 -7.39 -7.27
C TYR A 231 -2.56 -6.04 -7.66
N THR A 232 -3.32 -4.94 -7.70
CA THR A 232 -2.75 -3.62 -7.97
C THR A 232 -1.89 -3.12 -6.80
N GLY A 233 -2.30 -3.43 -5.56
CA GLY A 233 -1.46 -3.23 -4.38
C GLY A 233 -0.15 -4.01 -4.47
N ALA A 234 -0.21 -5.28 -4.88
CA ALA A 234 0.96 -6.13 -5.11
C ALA A 234 1.86 -5.58 -6.23
N LEU A 235 1.29 -5.06 -7.31
CA LEU A 235 2.04 -4.46 -8.41
C LEU A 235 2.86 -3.24 -7.93
N VAL A 236 2.26 -2.38 -7.11
CA VAL A 236 2.98 -1.24 -6.50
C VAL A 236 3.98 -1.70 -5.45
N MET A 237 3.69 -2.78 -4.72
CA MET A 237 4.62 -3.37 -3.77
C MET A 237 5.92 -3.85 -4.44
N VAL A 238 5.80 -4.56 -5.57
CA VAL A 238 6.99 -5.11 -6.26
C VAL A 238 7.77 -4.07 -7.03
N LYS A 239 7.13 -3.00 -7.54
CA LYS A 239 7.85 -1.91 -8.20
C LYS A 239 8.54 -0.97 -7.21
N GLY A 240 7.99 -0.81 -6.01
CA GLY A 240 8.48 0.16 -5.01
C GLY A 240 8.55 1.58 -5.56
N SER A 241 9.72 2.21 -5.48
CA SER A 241 9.98 3.57 -6.00
C SER A 241 10.40 3.60 -7.47
N GLU A 242 10.64 2.45 -8.10
CA GLU A 242 11.02 2.39 -9.52
C GLU A 242 9.84 2.78 -10.45
N PRO A 243 10.12 3.26 -11.66
CA PRO A 243 9.10 3.40 -12.70
C PRO A 243 8.48 2.04 -13.03
N LEU A 244 7.16 2.00 -13.17
CA LEU A 244 6.45 0.77 -13.51
C LEU A 244 6.81 0.32 -14.94
N SER A 245 7.18 -0.95 -15.08
CA SER A 245 7.57 -1.58 -16.35
C SER A 245 7.04 -3.02 -16.43
N PRO A 246 6.99 -3.65 -17.63
CA PRO A 246 6.49 -5.01 -17.81
C PRO A 246 7.19 -6.07 -16.95
N LYS A 247 8.46 -5.87 -16.56
CA LYS A 247 9.19 -6.80 -15.68
C LYS A 247 8.48 -7.06 -14.34
N HIS A 248 7.71 -6.08 -13.85
CA HIS A 248 6.98 -6.21 -12.59
C HIS A 248 5.75 -7.12 -12.71
N LEU A 249 5.19 -7.29 -13.92
CA LEU A 249 4.07 -8.20 -14.18
C LEU A 249 4.48 -9.68 -14.15
N VAL A 250 5.76 -9.99 -14.34
CA VAL A 250 6.29 -11.36 -14.25
C VAL A 250 6.95 -11.64 -12.90
N ASN A 251 6.88 -10.71 -11.95
CA ASN A 251 7.41 -10.91 -10.60
C ASN A 251 6.59 -11.99 -9.86
N PRO A 252 7.22 -13.01 -9.24
CA PRO A 252 6.52 -14.10 -8.56
C PRO A 252 5.56 -13.63 -7.45
N GLN A 253 5.90 -12.57 -6.71
CA GLN A 253 5.01 -12.04 -5.68
C GLN A 253 3.76 -11.38 -6.29
N PHE A 254 3.93 -10.63 -7.39
CA PHE A 254 2.78 -10.08 -8.11
C PHE A 254 1.89 -11.20 -8.66
N LEU A 255 2.49 -12.18 -9.35
CA LEU A 255 1.76 -13.31 -9.94
C LEU A 255 1.00 -14.11 -8.88
N MET A 256 1.55 -14.30 -7.70
CA MET A 256 0.85 -14.96 -6.58
C MET A 256 -0.43 -14.20 -6.20
N TYR A 257 -0.37 -12.89 -6.01
CA TYR A 257 -1.56 -12.11 -5.65
C TYR A 257 -2.57 -11.99 -6.79
N PHE A 258 -2.09 -11.94 -8.04
CA PHE A 258 -2.97 -11.99 -9.21
C PHE A 258 -3.69 -13.34 -9.30
N ALA A 259 -2.99 -14.45 -9.13
CA ALA A 259 -3.57 -15.79 -9.12
C ALA A 259 -4.57 -15.99 -7.96
N MET A 260 -4.28 -15.43 -6.78
CA MET A 260 -5.22 -15.44 -5.64
C MET A 260 -6.52 -14.70 -5.99
N SER A 261 -6.43 -13.49 -6.56
CA SER A 261 -7.60 -12.71 -6.99
C SER A 261 -8.39 -13.43 -8.07
N PHE A 262 -7.70 -13.97 -9.06
CA PHE A 262 -8.28 -14.77 -10.14
C PHE A 262 -9.02 -16.00 -9.60
N GLY A 263 -8.40 -16.75 -8.69
CA GLY A 263 -9.00 -17.94 -8.06
C GLY A 263 -10.22 -17.61 -7.19
N LEU A 264 -10.17 -16.51 -6.43
CA LEU A 264 -11.33 -16.03 -5.67
C LEU A 264 -12.49 -15.67 -6.59
N HIS A 265 -12.22 -15.00 -7.71
CA HIS A 265 -13.24 -14.64 -8.66
C HIS A 265 -13.84 -15.90 -9.36
N MET A 266 -13.00 -16.86 -9.77
CA MET A 266 -13.48 -18.15 -10.29
C MET A 266 -14.38 -18.88 -9.27
N LEU A 267 -13.96 -18.92 -8.00
CA LEU A 267 -14.73 -19.55 -6.92
C LEU A 267 -16.09 -18.87 -6.73
N ASN A 268 -16.11 -17.54 -6.77
CA ASN A 268 -17.35 -16.76 -6.69
C ASN A 268 -18.35 -17.12 -7.81
N ASN A 269 -17.83 -17.36 -9.00
CA ASN A 269 -18.64 -17.66 -10.19
C ASN A 269 -18.92 -19.15 -10.40
N SER A 270 -18.32 -20.03 -9.57
CA SER A 270 -18.36 -21.50 -9.79
C SER A 270 -19.69 -22.16 -9.44
N GLY A 271 -20.51 -21.52 -8.61
CA GLY A 271 -21.72 -22.14 -8.05
C GLY A 271 -21.45 -23.21 -6.98
N LEU A 272 -20.17 -23.49 -6.65
CA LEU A 272 -19.78 -24.56 -5.69
C LEU A 272 -20.21 -24.27 -4.24
N LEU A 273 -20.36 -23.00 -3.88
CA LEU A 273 -20.62 -22.57 -2.50
C LEU A 273 -22.11 -22.62 -2.12
N GLY A 274 -22.98 -23.08 -3.04
CA GLY A 274 -24.41 -23.20 -2.79
C GLY A 274 -25.19 -21.89 -2.98
N GLY A 275 -26.15 -21.59 -2.09
CA GLY A 275 -27.03 -20.42 -2.25
C GLY A 275 -26.35 -19.08 -2.05
N VAL A 276 -27.00 -18.00 -2.52
CA VAL A 276 -26.47 -16.61 -2.52
C VAL A 276 -25.92 -16.16 -1.16
N MET A 277 -26.58 -16.49 -0.07
CA MET A 277 -26.12 -16.10 1.28
C MET A 277 -24.83 -16.82 1.67
N ALA A 278 -24.70 -18.11 1.32
CA ALA A 278 -23.44 -18.85 1.55
C ALA A 278 -22.30 -18.26 0.74
N VAL A 279 -22.53 -17.96 -0.55
CA VAL A 279 -21.56 -17.28 -1.41
C VAL A 279 -21.15 -15.93 -0.79
N ALA A 280 -22.10 -15.07 -0.43
CA ALA A 280 -21.83 -13.75 0.14
C ALA A 280 -20.97 -13.84 1.42
N VAL A 281 -21.29 -14.73 2.35
CA VAL A 281 -20.57 -14.86 3.62
C VAL A 281 -19.18 -15.48 3.41
N ILE A 282 -19.10 -16.63 2.76
CA ILE A 282 -17.84 -17.37 2.59
C ILE A 282 -16.86 -16.54 1.76
N MET A 283 -17.32 -15.96 0.63
CA MET A 283 -16.47 -15.13 -0.22
C MET A 283 -16.01 -13.87 0.50
N THR A 284 -16.85 -13.24 1.31
CA THR A 284 -16.43 -12.08 2.13
C THR A 284 -15.31 -12.45 3.08
N ILE A 285 -15.44 -13.58 3.81
CA ILE A 285 -14.38 -14.04 4.72
C ILE A 285 -13.08 -14.29 3.96
N LEU A 286 -13.13 -15.00 2.84
CA LEU A 286 -11.96 -15.33 2.03
C LEU A 286 -11.31 -14.08 1.41
N ALA A 287 -12.11 -13.22 0.77
CA ALA A 287 -11.60 -12.02 0.11
C ALA A 287 -11.01 -11.02 1.11
N VAL A 288 -11.68 -10.78 2.24
CA VAL A 288 -11.14 -9.93 3.32
C VAL A 288 -9.90 -10.56 3.94
N GLY A 289 -9.90 -11.90 4.14
CA GLY A 289 -8.74 -12.65 4.64
C GLY A 289 -7.50 -12.50 3.75
N CYS A 290 -7.67 -12.42 2.43
CA CYS A 290 -6.58 -12.17 1.48
C CYS A 290 -6.21 -10.67 1.37
N PHE A 291 -7.20 -9.79 1.41
CA PHE A 291 -7.01 -8.34 1.22
C PHE A 291 -6.41 -7.65 2.46
N PHE A 292 -6.86 -8.01 3.65
CA PHE A 292 -6.44 -7.36 4.88
C PHE A 292 -4.92 -7.45 5.16
N PRO A 293 -4.23 -8.59 4.94
CA PRO A 293 -2.77 -8.65 5.04
C PRO A 293 -2.06 -7.68 4.08
N MET A 294 -2.57 -7.48 2.87
CA MET A 294 -2.02 -6.52 1.91
C MET A 294 -2.23 -5.08 2.40
N LEU A 295 -3.41 -4.75 2.89
CA LEU A 295 -3.70 -3.45 3.50
C LEU A 295 -2.77 -3.17 4.68
N ARG A 296 -2.59 -4.16 5.57
CA ARG A 296 -1.65 -4.08 6.70
C ARG A 296 -0.22 -3.81 6.25
N LYS A 297 0.26 -4.51 5.21
CA LYS A 297 1.58 -4.25 4.61
C LYS A 297 1.70 -2.81 4.10
N GLY A 298 0.66 -2.30 3.44
CA GLY A 298 0.64 -0.93 2.94
C GLY A 298 0.69 0.11 4.05
N VAL A 299 -0.09 -0.07 5.11
CA VAL A 299 -0.05 0.82 6.29
C VAL A 299 1.30 0.76 6.98
N ASN A 300 1.84 -0.44 7.22
CA ASN A 300 3.16 -0.64 7.81
C ASN A 300 4.26 0.05 6.99
N GLN A 301 4.23 -0.08 5.65
CA GLN A 301 5.19 0.59 4.76
C GLN A 301 5.19 2.11 4.97
N VAL A 302 4.01 2.75 4.96
CA VAL A 302 3.91 4.22 5.11
C VAL A 302 4.35 4.67 6.49
N VAL A 303 3.92 3.96 7.55
CA VAL A 303 4.28 4.30 8.93
C VAL A 303 5.78 4.24 9.12
N ASN A 304 6.43 3.14 8.72
CA ASN A 304 7.88 2.99 8.87
C ASN A 304 8.66 3.99 7.98
N TYR A 305 8.15 4.31 6.80
CA TYR A 305 8.71 5.34 5.93
C TYR A 305 8.71 6.72 6.61
N VAL A 306 7.58 7.14 7.19
CA VAL A 306 7.44 8.44 7.85
C VAL A 306 8.26 8.50 9.14
N ILE A 307 8.30 7.42 9.93
CA ILE A 307 9.17 7.33 11.13
C ILE A 307 10.64 7.51 10.72
N GLY A 308 11.07 6.83 9.66
CA GLY A 308 12.43 6.99 9.13
C GLY A 308 12.75 8.44 8.72
N LEU A 309 11.82 9.12 8.02
CA LEU A 309 12.00 10.52 7.64
C LEU A 309 12.08 11.47 8.84
N ASN A 310 11.25 11.26 9.87
CA ASN A 310 11.22 12.13 11.04
C ASN A 310 12.47 11.95 11.91
N ASN A 311 12.92 10.72 12.10
CA ASN A 311 14.17 10.45 12.79
C ASN A 311 15.37 11.10 12.07
N TYR A 312 15.41 11.02 10.73
CA TYR A 312 16.42 11.69 9.93
C TYR A 312 16.40 13.21 10.10
N ARG A 313 15.22 13.85 10.12
CA ARG A 313 15.09 15.32 10.25
C ARG A 313 15.37 15.87 11.63
N LEU A 314 14.97 15.17 12.70
CA LEU A 314 15.28 15.57 14.08
C LEU A 314 16.80 15.67 14.27
N THR A 315 17.55 14.80 13.66
CA THR A 315 19.01 14.83 13.75
C THR A 315 19.63 16.01 12.97
N TYR A 316 19.13 16.29 11.75
CA TYR A 316 19.60 17.47 10.99
C TYR A 316 19.22 18.81 11.63
N ALA A 317 18.05 18.90 12.31
CA ALA A 317 17.66 20.12 13.02
C ALA A 317 18.56 20.37 14.24
N LEU A 318 18.98 19.33 14.94
CA LEU A 318 19.92 19.44 16.08
C LEU A 318 21.34 19.81 15.61
N ASP A 319 21.76 19.33 14.45
CA ASP A 319 23.08 19.65 13.87
C ASP A 319 23.13 21.07 13.25
N GLY A 320 22.00 21.59 12.76
CA GLY A 320 21.88 22.95 12.22
C GLY A 320 21.87 24.06 13.27
N GLU A 321 21.41 23.79 14.49
CA GLU A 321 21.45 24.74 15.61
C GLU A 321 22.81 24.81 16.29
N SER A 322 23.66 23.79 16.14
CA SER A 322 25.01 23.81 16.76
C SER A 322 26.05 24.63 15.99
N ALA A 323 25.72 25.11 14.78
CA ALA A 323 26.62 25.95 13.98
C ALA A 323 26.54 27.47 14.33
N GLY A 324 25.72 27.90 15.29
CA GLY A 324 25.44 29.30 15.55
C GLY A 324 25.26 29.69 17.02
N SER A 325 26.00 29.14 17.97
CA SER A 325 26.30 29.83 19.26
C SER A 325 27.23 28.99 20.15
N GLY A 326 28.41 29.49 20.40
CA GLY A 326 29.20 28.96 21.48
C GLY A 326 28.54 29.31 22.81
N HIS A 327 28.21 28.31 23.63
CA HIS A 327 28.38 28.30 25.08
C HIS A 327 27.88 27.00 25.75
N ARG A 328 28.83 26.39 26.48
CA ARG A 328 28.74 25.64 27.76
C ARG A 328 27.93 24.33 27.83
N HIS A 329 28.74 23.32 28.05
CA HIS A 329 28.39 21.99 28.55
C HIS A 329 27.43 22.00 29.77
N HIS A 330 26.35 21.22 29.63
CA HIS A 330 25.79 20.49 30.76
C HIS A 330 25.63 19.01 30.35
N HIS A 331 26.34 18.14 31.06
CA HIS A 331 26.24 16.72 30.99
C HIS A 331 24.81 16.26 31.31
N ALA A 332 24.06 15.76 30.31
CA ALA A 332 22.92 14.87 30.51
C ALA A 332 23.39 13.42 30.32
N ARG A 333 23.06 12.57 31.29
CA ARG A 333 23.41 11.13 31.33
C ARG A 333 22.99 10.38 30.06
N GLY A 334 23.94 9.88 29.32
CA GLY A 334 24.14 8.63 28.65
C GLY A 334 22.97 7.92 28.02
N GLU A 335 22.49 8.35 26.83
CA GLU A 335 21.97 7.41 25.86
C GLU A 335 23.13 6.89 25.02
N THR A 336 23.29 5.54 24.97
CA THR A 336 24.31 4.90 24.15
C THR A 336 24.03 5.16 22.67
N PRO A 337 25.02 5.63 21.88
CA PRO A 337 24.81 5.91 20.46
C PRO A 337 24.45 4.62 19.69
N HIS A 338 23.37 4.67 18.92
CA HIS A 338 22.82 3.53 18.20
C HIS A 338 22.79 3.72 16.67
N HIS A 339 23.33 4.83 16.15
CA HIS A 339 23.36 5.16 14.73
C HIS A 339 24.79 5.35 14.25
N ILE A 340 25.02 5.03 13.00
CA ILE A 340 26.25 5.38 12.28
C ILE A 340 25.91 6.23 11.05
N GLN A 341 26.78 7.17 10.75
CA GLN A 341 26.85 7.79 9.44
C GLN A 341 27.92 7.08 8.62
N ALA A 342 27.51 6.46 7.50
CA ALA A 342 28.39 5.82 6.54
C ALA A 342 28.49 6.68 5.29
N THR A 343 29.67 7.28 5.03
CA THR A 343 29.93 8.12 3.86
C THR A 343 30.82 7.35 2.89
N VAL A 344 30.35 7.15 1.66
CA VAL A 344 31.12 6.48 0.61
C VAL A 344 32.15 7.45 0.04
N LEU A 345 33.43 7.10 0.13
CA LEU A 345 34.55 7.99 -0.24
C LEU A 345 35.08 7.79 -1.66
N THR A 346 34.93 6.57 -2.21
CA THR A 346 35.54 6.18 -3.49
C THR A 346 34.55 5.41 -4.36
N GLY A 347 34.80 5.33 -5.67
CA GLY A 347 34.06 4.53 -6.64
C GLY A 347 32.72 5.13 -7.09
N PRO A 348 31.83 4.30 -7.69
CA PRO A 348 30.59 4.76 -8.36
C PRO A 348 29.61 5.50 -7.45
N MET A 349 29.60 5.21 -6.14
CA MET A 349 28.71 5.80 -5.16
C MET A 349 29.38 6.91 -4.31
N ARG A 350 30.52 7.43 -4.75
CA ARG A 350 31.28 8.46 -4.02
C ARG A 350 30.39 9.66 -3.65
N GLY A 351 30.49 10.09 -2.39
CA GLY A 351 29.74 11.22 -1.84
C GLY A 351 28.36 10.85 -1.27
N GLN A 352 27.88 9.62 -1.46
CA GLN A 352 26.64 9.19 -0.83
C GLN A 352 26.84 9.01 0.68
N ILE A 353 25.87 9.49 1.45
CA ILE A 353 25.84 9.42 2.90
C ILE A 353 24.63 8.59 3.32
N HIS A 354 24.87 7.57 4.14
CA HIS A 354 23.85 6.68 4.65
C HIS A 354 23.85 6.70 6.18
N ARG A 355 22.71 6.98 6.78
CA ARG A 355 22.52 6.89 8.22
C ARG A 355 21.83 5.59 8.57
N LEU A 356 22.47 4.77 9.40
CA LEU A 356 22.06 3.39 9.64
C LEU A 356 22.00 3.12 11.14
N ASN A 357 20.91 2.47 11.60
CA ASN A 357 20.77 2.03 12.96
C ASN A 357 21.58 0.75 13.18
N VAL A 358 22.47 0.76 14.17
CA VAL A 358 23.37 -0.34 14.54
C VAL A 358 23.02 -0.99 15.88
N LEU A 359 21.82 -0.73 16.42
CA LEU A 359 21.31 -1.45 17.60
C LEU A 359 21.20 -2.96 17.32
N HIS A 360 20.81 -3.29 16.09
CA HIS A 360 20.85 -4.65 15.55
C HIS A 360 22.01 -4.79 14.57
N THR A 361 22.47 -6.03 14.37
CA THR A 361 23.51 -6.31 13.38
C THR A 361 23.03 -5.93 11.98
N ILE A 362 23.76 -5.05 11.29
CA ILE A 362 23.51 -4.65 9.89
C ILE A 362 24.62 -5.17 9.00
N ALA A 363 24.27 -5.47 7.74
CA ALA A 363 25.23 -5.94 6.75
C ALA A 363 25.51 -4.87 5.70
N PHE A 364 26.79 -4.78 5.29
CA PHE A 364 27.28 -4.05 4.11
C PHE A 364 27.68 -5.06 3.04
N GLY A 365 27.36 -4.80 1.80
CA GLY A 365 27.67 -5.69 0.68
C GLY A 365 26.93 -5.31 -0.59
N ARG A 366 27.01 -6.16 -1.63
CA ARG A 366 26.42 -5.87 -2.94
C ARG A 366 25.01 -6.47 -3.17
N THR A 367 24.43 -7.19 -2.21
CA THR A 367 23.10 -7.80 -2.37
C THR A 367 22.04 -6.90 -1.73
N PRO A 368 21.13 -6.27 -2.51
CA PRO A 368 20.16 -5.31 -2.00
C PRO A 368 19.25 -5.87 -0.90
N ASP A 369 18.79 -7.11 -1.04
CA ASP A 369 17.84 -7.74 -0.10
C ASP A 369 18.48 -8.14 1.25
N LYS A 370 19.81 -8.18 1.33
CA LYS A 370 20.57 -8.67 2.50
C LYS A 370 21.42 -7.61 3.18
N CYS A 371 21.64 -6.48 2.52
CA CYS A 371 22.54 -5.43 3.00
C CYS A 371 21.82 -4.12 3.25
N LYS A 372 22.05 -3.52 4.41
CA LYS A 372 21.53 -2.18 4.74
C LYS A 372 22.29 -1.07 4.01
N LEU A 373 23.60 -1.26 3.77
CA LEU A 373 24.34 -0.47 2.80
C LEU A 373 24.64 -1.37 1.60
N CYS A 374 23.88 -1.14 0.53
CA CYS A 374 24.06 -1.87 -0.71
C CYS A 374 25.08 -1.12 -1.58
N LEU A 375 26.20 -1.79 -1.87
CA LEU A 375 27.33 -1.28 -2.66
C LEU A 375 27.33 -2.01 -4.02
N ASP A 376 26.21 -1.93 -4.72
CA ASP A 376 26.06 -2.46 -6.07
C ASP A 376 26.96 -1.64 -7.05
N GLY A 377 27.62 -2.34 -7.96
CA GLY A 377 28.61 -1.72 -8.85
C GLY A 377 30.06 -1.82 -8.38
N TYR A 378 30.35 -2.29 -7.16
CA TYR A 378 31.71 -2.56 -6.70
C TYR A 378 32.08 -4.04 -6.86
N LYS A 379 32.87 -4.37 -7.86
CA LYS A 379 33.24 -5.78 -8.19
C LYS A 379 34.01 -6.48 -7.06
N SER A 380 34.77 -5.73 -6.26
CA SER A 380 35.56 -6.24 -5.12
C SER A 380 34.71 -6.51 -3.86
N VAL A 381 33.46 -6.01 -3.80
CA VAL A 381 32.58 -6.16 -2.66
C VAL A 381 31.83 -7.48 -2.73
N SER A 382 31.87 -8.29 -1.66
CA SER A 382 31.15 -9.56 -1.56
C SER A 382 29.63 -9.34 -1.37
N ARG A 383 28.82 -10.37 -1.64
CA ARG A 383 27.36 -10.33 -1.47
C ARG A 383 26.94 -9.83 -0.08
N ILE A 384 27.50 -10.41 0.97
CA ILE A 384 27.59 -9.89 2.33
C ILE A 384 29.07 -9.74 2.59
N HIS A 385 29.55 -8.50 2.82
CA HIS A 385 30.96 -8.21 2.92
C HIS A 385 31.41 -8.13 4.37
N CYS A 386 30.75 -7.32 5.16
CA CYS A 386 30.96 -7.21 6.59
C CYS A 386 29.64 -6.90 7.30
N THR A 387 29.63 -7.10 8.61
CA THR A 387 28.54 -6.68 9.47
C THR A 387 29.02 -5.70 10.51
N LEU A 388 28.13 -4.79 10.94
CA LEU A 388 28.37 -3.81 11.98
C LEU A 388 27.28 -3.88 13.05
N LYS A 389 27.68 -3.70 14.32
CA LYS A 389 26.80 -3.65 15.48
C LYS A 389 27.37 -2.78 16.56
N ALA A 390 26.56 -1.96 17.22
CA ALA A 390 26.94 -1.28 18.45
C ALA A 390 26.65 -2.18 19.67
N VAL A 391 27.64 -2.32 20.55
CA VAL A 391 27.49 -3.02 21.82
C VAL A 391 28.03 -2.12 22.90
N ASN A 392 27.17 -1.73 23.86
CA ASN A 392 27.50 -0.81 24.94
C ASN A 392 28.16 0.51 24.44
N GLY A 393 27.62 1.10 23.36
CA GLY A 393 28.14 2.33 22.77
C GLY A 393 29.45 2.18 21.98
N VAL A 394 29.95 0.96 21.79
CA VAL A 394 31.15 0.70 20.99
C VAL A 394 30.77 -0.03 19.71
N LEU A 395 31.18 0.51 18.57
CA LEU A 395 30.94 -0.12 17.27
C LEU A 395 31.89 -1.29 17.05
N HIS A 396 31.34 -2.42 16.64
CA HIS A 396 32.07 -3.61 16.25
C HIS A 396 31.81 -3.92 14.79
N ILE A 397 32.86 -4.31 14.06
CA ILE A 397 32.82 -4.76 12.68
C ILE A 397 33.31 -6.20 12.57
N GLU A 398 32.67 -7.01 11.73
CA GLU A 398 33.06 -8.39 11.46
C GLU A 398 33.14 -8.66 9.96
N ASP A 399 34.26 -9.19 9.49
CA ASP A 399 34.53 -9.46 8.07
C ASP A 399 34.03 -10.84 7.64
N TYR A 400 33.22 -10.89 6.57
CA TYR A 400 32.72 -12.11 5.93
C TYR A 400 33.16 -12.23 4.46
N SER A 401 33.97 -11.27 4.00
CA SER A 401 34.27 -11.09 2.60
C SER A 401 35.26 -12.11 2.03
N THR A 402 35.32 -12.16 0.70
CA THR A 402 36.34 -12.94 -0.03
C THR A 402 37.67 -12.22 -0.07
N TYR A 403 37.65 -10.90 -0.30
CA TYR A 403 38.86 -10.11 -0.52
C TYR A 403 39.34 -9.33 0.71
N GLY A 404 38.61 -9.38 1.82
CA GLY A 404 38.97 -8.76 3.09
C GLY A 404 38.35 -7.37 3.29
N THR A 405 38.14 -7.04 4.56
CA THR A 405 37.79 -5.69 5.04
C THR A 405 39.01 -5.09 5.71
N TYR A 406 39.32 -3.84 5.40
CA TYR A 406 40.50 -3.15 5.91
C TYR A 406 40.08 -1.91 6.69
N VAL A 407 40.79 -1.57 7.77
CA VAL A 407 40.69 -0.29 8.49
C VAL A 407 42.02 0.43 8.30
N GLY A 408 42.01 1.50 7.53
CA GLY A 408 43.26 2.03 6.95
C GLY A 408 43.95 0.99 6.08
N ASP A 409 45.20 0.68 6.38
CA ASP A 409 45.98 -0.36 5.65
C ASP A 409 45.94 -1.73 6.36
N LYS A 410 45.30 -1.84 7.55
CA LYS A 410 45.27 -3.08 8.32
C LYS A 410 44.06 -3.92 7.96
N ARG A 411 44.30 -5.15 7.50
CA ARG A 411 43.25 -6.15 7.24
C ARG A 411 42.63 -6.65 8.54
N LEU A 412 41.30 -6.73 8.61
CA LEU A 412 40.59 -7.30 9.73
C LEU A 412 40.64 -8.83 9.74
N PRO A 413 40.64 -9.45 10.92
CA PRO A 413 40.55 -10.92 11.03
C PRO A 413 39.17 -11.38 10.57
N LYS A 414 39.11 -12.44 9.75
CA LYS A 414 37.89 -12.98 9.21
C LYS A 414 37.03 -13.59 10.30
N ARG A 415 35.70 -13.28 10.29
CA ARG A 415 34.68 -13.78 11.22
C ARG A 415 35.02 -13.55 12.70
N LYS A 416 35.72 -12.49 13.02
CA LYS A 416 36.04 -12.09 14.37
C LYS A 416 35.58 -10.65 14.62
N PRO A 417 34.67 -10.39 15.59
CA PRO A 417 34.25 -9.04 15.94
C PRO A 417 35.46 -8.20 16.35
N THR A 418 35.65 -7.07 15.69
CA THR A 418 36.74 -6.13 15.95
C THR A 418 36.18 -4.77 16.29
N LYS A 419 36.68 -4.10 17.33
CA LYS A 419 36.26 -2.73 17.67
C LYS A 419 36.63 -1.78 16.54
N LEU A 420 35.65 -0.94 16.15
CA LEU A 420 35.83 0.08 15.13
C LEU A 420 35.67 1.45 15.77
N PRO A 421 36.74 2.23 15.90
CA PRO A 421 36.65 3.61 16.38
C PRO A 421 35.75 4.46 15.49
N SER A 422 34.98 5.39 16.09
CA SER A 422 34.20 6.37 15.32
C SER A 422 35.12 7.23 14.47
N GLY A 423 34.68 7.55 13.25
CA GLY A 423 35.50 8.28 12.26
C GLY A 423 36.43 7.39 11.43
N SER A 424 36.46 6.08 11.67
CA SER A 424 37.29 5.14 10.89
C SER A 424 36.87 5.08 9.43
N VAL A 425 37.88 4.94 8.54
CA VAL A 425 37.67 4.62 7.12
C VAL A 425 37.90 3.12 6.93
N ILE A 426 36.86 2.43 6.44
CA ILE A 426 36.95 1.03 6.07
C ILE A 426 37.05 0.90 4.54
N TYR A 427 37.83 -0.07 4.07
CA TYR A 427 37.91 -0.43 2.66
C TYR A 427 37.39 -1.85 2.46
N LEU A 428 36.45 -2.01 1.52
CA LEU A 428 35.74 -3.26 1.30
C LEU A 428 36.26 -3.94 0.03
N GLY A 429 37.09 -4.96 0.22
CA GLY A 429 37.70 -5.72 -0.87
C GLY A 429 38.88 -5.03 -1.58
N GLY A 430 39.20 -3.78 -1.21
CA GLY A 430 40.29 -2.98 -1.77
C GLY A 430 40.04 -1.47 -1.64
N LYS A 431 41.00 -0.64 -2.08
CA LYS A 431 40.92 0.83 -1.98
C LYS A 431 39.84 1.45 -2.88
N ASP A 432 39.26 0.67 -3.77
CA ASP A 432 38.19 1.11 -4.70
C ASP A 432 36.87 1.38 -3.99
N CYS A 433 36.61 0.75 -2.84
CA CYS A 433 35.40 0.92 -2.05
C CYS A 433 35.74 1.37 -0.62
N GLY A 434 35.98 2.66 -0.44
CA GLY A 434 36.22 3.30 0.86
C GLY A 434 34.93 3.86 1.46
N VAL A 435 34.65 3.55 2.74
CA VAL A 435 33.49 4.07 3.49
C VAL A 435 33.97 4.60 4.84
N LYS A 436 33.68 5.88 5.12
CA LYS A 436 33.91 6.49 6.44
C LYS A 436 32.74 6.20 7.35
N ILE A 437 33.01 5.71 8.54
CA ILE A 437 31.99 5.34 9.53
C ILE A 437 32.14 6.25 10.75
N VAL A 438 31.11 7.01 11.05
CA VAL A 438 31.02 7.86 12.24
C VAL A 438 29.88 7.31 13.10
N LEU A 439 30.14 7.03 14.38
CA LEU A 439 29.15 6.62 15.35
C LEU A 439 28.48 7.87 15.92
N GLU A 440 27.15 7.92 15.91
CA GLU A 440 26.32 9.05 16.33
C GLU A 440 25.38 8.64 17.47
#